data_3614ec979b5fde08acfea61f0664f88a
#
_entry.id   3614ec979b5fde08acfea61f0664f88a
#
_cell.length_a   1.000
_cell.length_b   1.000
_cell.length_c   1.000
_cell.angle_alpha   90.00
_cell.angle_beta   90.00
_cell.angle_gamma   90.00
#
_symmetry.space_group_name_H-M   'P 1'
#
loop_
_entity.id
_entity.type
_entity.pdbx_description
1 polymer ?
#
loop_
_entity_poly.entity_id
_entity_poly.type
_entity_poly.pdbx_seq_one_letter_code
_entity_poly.pdbx_strand_id
1 'polypeptide(L)'
;MTRPSPASRRIPRTIRQGPLRVASRGPVRRITDYVDDIGRHSPARFAIMIFTGLILLFTAIFSLPVAAADGRSTPLVDSLFTAVSVICVTGLATVDMATHWSVFGHVVIFVGVQIGAIGVLTLASIMGLVVSRKLGLRARLMAASDSNPLRVHAGPVPEGQAVRLGEVGGLLATVALSSAVIQAVIAVLLLPRLVIDGIPIGEAVLDSFYYSAMAFTNTGFSPNAEGLAPFAHAYWFLTLIMIGVFLGSIGFPVIYALARNPWHPRRWSVHVKLTLVTSFILLFAGALLFIVLEFDNPDTFGGIAAFPTIFQSLFLSQMTRSGGFSTIDISDLNGSSLLVTDMLMFIGGGSASTAGGIKVTTLAVLFLAAFAEARGNRSMEAFGRRIPSDVLRLSVSVVLWGATIVAVASILIMHITKEPLEHVLFEVISAFATSGLSTGLTADLPDSCKYILAVTMWMGRVGTVTLSVALAASQRRQLFTRPEERPIVG
;
A
#
# COMPACT_ATOMS: atom_id res chain seq x y z
N MET A 1 65.24 -36.47 -46.39
CA MET A 1 64.25 -35.49 -46.80
C MET A 1 62.92 -36.20 -47.05
N THR A 2 62.09 -36.43 -46.04
CA THR A 2 60.83 -37.17 -46.12
C THR A 2 59.76 -36.34 -45.37
N ARG A 3 58.73 -35.91 -46.10
CA ARG A 3 57.59 -35.22 -45.52
C ARG A 3 56.73 -36.26 -44.80
N PRO A 4 56.19 -35.95 -43.61
CA PRO A 4 55.14 -36.78 -42.99
C PRO A 4 53.76 -36.49 -43.56
N SER A 5 52.96 -37.55 -43.74
CA SER A 5 51.56 -37.61 -44.16
C SER A 5 50.59 -37.03 -43.13
N PRO A 6 49.47 -36.41 -43.55
CA PRO A 6 48.47 -35.89 -42.59
C PRO A 6 47.58 -37.01 -42.08
N ALA A 7 47.50 -37.13 -40.76
CA ALA A 7 46.60 -38.04 -40.06
C ALA A 7 45.14 -37.61 -40.23
N SER A 8 44.30 -38.52 -40.67
CA SER A 8 42.84 -38.39 -40.81
C SER A 8 42.18 -38.20 -39.45
N ARG A 9 41.64 -36.98 -39.15
CA ARG A 9 40.76 -36.74 -38.02
C ARG A 9 39.41 -37.42 -38.28
N ARG A 10 39.10 -38.48 -37.58
CA ARG A 10 37.74 -39.05 -37.48
C ARG A 10 36.82 -38.08 -36.77
N ILE A 11 35.78 -37.61 -37.47
CA ILE A 11 34.67 -36.82 -36.91
C ILE A 11 33.80 -37.77 -36.05
N PRO A 12 33.49 -37.40 -34.78
CA PRO A 12 32.59 -38.24 -34.00
C PRO A 12 31.17 -38.23 -34.60
N ARG A 13 30.56 -39.40 -34.72
CA ARG A 13 29.15 -39.57 -35.13
C ARG A 13 28.25 -38.81 -34.20
N THR A 14 27.53 -37.83 -34.72
CA THR A 14 26.40 -37.18 -34.05
C THR A 14 25.34 -38.25 -33.73
N ILE A 15 25.10 -38.40 -32.42
CA ILE A 15 23.99 -39.17 -31.88
C ILE A 15 22.70 -38.46 -32.33
N ARG A 16 21.93 -39.05 -33.22
CA ARG A 16 20.59 -38.66 -33.55
C ARG A 16 19.75 -38.80 -32.28
N GLN A 17 19.45 -37.66 -31.62
CA GLN A 17 18.41 -37.61 -30.62
C GLN A 17 17.08 -37.81 -31.36
N GLY A 18 16.40 -38.90 -31.07
CA GLY A 18 15.04 -39.18 -31.56
C GLY A 18 14.07 -38.09 -31.03
N PRO A 19 12.90 -37.91 -31.71
CA PRO A 19 11.95 -36.90 -31.29
C PRO A 19 11.46 -37.19 -29.88
N LEU A 20 11.82 -36.29 -28.94
CA LEU A 20 11.28 -36.26 -27.57
C LEU A 20 9.74 -36.25 -27.72
N ARG A 21 9.09 -37.33 -27.33
CA ARG A 21 7.62 -37.37 -27.19
C ARG A 21 7.22 -36.20 -26.26
N VAL A 22 6.63 -35.16 -26.85
CA VAL A 22 5.95 -34.10 -26.12
C VAL A 22 4.72 -34.78 -25.48
N ALA A 23 4.91 -35.28 -24.26
CA ALA A 23 3.80 -35.73 -23.44
C ALA A 23 2.81 -34.55 -23.33
N SER A 24 1.55 -34.77 -23.70
CA SER A 24 0.49 -33.78 -23.60
C SER A 24 0.42 -33.28 -22.16
N ARG A 25 0.98 -32.09 -21.93
CA ARG A 25 0.97 -31.45 -20.60
C ARG A 25 -0.47 -31.14 -20.24
N GLY A 26 -0.94 -31.69 -19.13
CA GLY A 26 -2.30 -31.43 -18.63
C GLY A 26 -2.59 -29.93 -18.50
N PRO A 27 -3.87 -29.51 -18.53
CA PRO A 27 -4.26 -28.10 -18.54
C PRO A 27 -3.66 -27.32 -17.34
N VAL A 28 -3.55 -27.93 -16.17
CA VAL A 28 -2.96 -27.34 -14.96
C VAL A 28 -1.49 -26.95 -15.19
N ARG A 29 -0.72 -27.82 -15.87
CA ARG A 29 0.71 -27.56 -16.13
C ARG A 29 0.92 -26.47 -17.18
N ARG A 30 -0.02 -26.32 -18.15
CA ARG A 30 0.00 -25.20 -19.08
C ARG A 30 -0.26 -23.87 -18.39
N ILE A 31 -1.19 -23.84 -17.43
CA ILE A 31 -1.50 -22.65 -16.63
C ILE A 31 -0.28 -22.28 -15.78
N THR A 32 0.36 -23.24 -15.12
CA THR A 32 1.56 -22.99 -14.30
C THR A 32 2.72 -22.48 -15.16
N ASP A 33 2.98 -23.10 -16.32
CA ASP A 33 4.04 -22.67 -17.24
C ASP A 33 3.76 -21.23 -17.78
N TYR A 34 2.49 -20.89 -18.05
CA TYR A 34 2.08 -19.55 -18.51
C TYR A 34 2.21 -18.49 -17.40
N VAL A 35 1.82 -18.82 -16.18
CA VAL A 35 1.96 -17.96 -14.98
C VAL A 35 3.44 -17.71 -14.68
N ASP A 36 4.27 -18.74 -14.75
CA ASP A 36 5.72 -18.63 -14.55
C ASP A 36 6.40 -17.76 -15.63
N ASP A 37 5.96 -17.88 -16.88
CA ASP A 37 6.47 -17.08 -17.99
C ASP A 37 6.11 -15.60 -17.84
N ILE A 38 4.87 -15.28 -17.50
CA ILE A 38 4.42 -13.91 -17.21
C ILE A 38 5.18 -13.34 -15.99
N GLY A 39 5.32 -14.12 -14.94
CA GLY A 39 6.04 -13.70 -13.72
C GLY A 39 7.50 -13.31 -14.01
N ARG A 40 8.15 -14.01 -14.96
CA ARG A 40 9.52 -13.72 -15.37
C ARG A 40 9.66 -12.51 -16.27
N HIS A 41 8.73 -12.31 -17.20
CA HIS A 41 8.82 -11.26 -18.22
C HIS A 41 8.12 -9.96 -17.84
N SER A 42 7.07 -10.01 -17.00
CA SER A 42 6.30 -8.83 -16.60
C SER A 42 5.74 -8.95 -15.18
N PRO A 43 6.56 -8.64 -14.16
CA PRO A 43 6.13 -8.70 -12.76
C PRO A 43 4.87 -7.87 -12.46
N ALA A 44 4.67 -6.74 -13.17
CA ALA A 44 3.49 -5.91 -13.02
C ALA A 44 2.20 -6.63 -13.45
N ARG A 45 2.22 -7.33 -14.59
CA ARG A 45 1.06 -8.13 -15.08
C ARG A 45 0.76 -9.29 -14.14
N PHE A 46 1.81 -9.92 -13.62
CA PHE A 46 1.67 -10.99 -12.64
C PHE A 46 0.97 -10.53 -11.37
N ALA A 47 1.35 -9.36 -10.85
CA ALA A 47 0.70 -8.75 -9.71
C ALA A 47 -0.79 -8.46 -9.95
N ILE A 48 -1.10 -7.82 -11.07
CA ILE A 48 -2.49 -7.54 -11.47
C ILE A 48 -3.32 -8.83 -11.48
N MET A 49 -2.80 -9.90 -12.10
CA MET A 49 -3.51 -11.18 -12.19
C MET A 49 -3.75 -11.79 -10.79
N ILE A 50 -2.74 -11.79 -9.91
CA ILE A 50 -2.89 -12.35 -8.55
C ILE A 50 -3.92 -11.57 -7.76
N PHE A 51 -3.81 -10.24 -7.72
CA PHE A 51 -4.77 -9.41 -6.96
C PHE A 51 -6.19 -9.57 -7.50
N THR A 52 -6.37 -9.53 -8.82
CA THR A 52 -7.70 -9.73 -9.42
C THR A 52 -8.23 -11.14 -9.15
N GLY A 53 -7.39 -12.16 -9.24
CA GLY A 53 -7.78 -13.54 -8.92
C GLY A 53 -8.19 -13.73 -7.47
N LEU A 54 -7.46 -13.09 -6.52
CA LEU A 54 -7.82 -13.09 -5.10
C LEU A 54 -9.16 -12.36 -4.87
N ILE A 55 -9.36 -11.20 -5.48
CA ILE A 55 -10.63 -10.47 -5.38
C ILE A 55 -11.79 -11.34 -5.83
N LEU A 56 -11.69 -11.99 -7.00
CA LEU A 56 -12.75 -12.88 -7.50
C LEU A 56 -13.00 -14.07 -6.58
N LEU A 57 -11.94 -14.68 -6.02
CA LEU A 57 -12.06 -15.76 -5.06
C LEU A 57 -12.78 -15.31 -3.79
N PHE A 58 -12.37 -14.18 -3.21
CA PHE A 58 -12.98 -13.66 -1.99
C PHE A 58 -14.42 -13.17 -2.24
N THR A 59 -14.72 -12.61 -3.42
CA THR A 59 -16.10 -12.30 -3.83
C THR A 59 -16.98 -13.54 -3.80
N ALA A 60 -16.50 -14.64 -4.36
CA ALA A 60 -17.25 -15.90 -4.33
C ALA A 60 -17.47 -16.41 -2.90
N ILE A 61 -16.47 -16.28 -2.01
CA ILE A 61 -16.59 -16.69 -0.60
C ILE A 61 -17.60 -15.81 0.15
N PHE A 62 -17.53 -14.47 -0.01
CA PHE A 62 -18.45 -13.53 0.64
C PHE A 62 -19.90 -13.63 0.12
N SER A 63 -20.11 -14.14 -1.09
CA SER A 63 -21.45 -14.40 -1.63
C SER A 63 -22.09 -15.67 -1.04
N LEU A 64 -21.36 -16.50 -0.30
CA LEU A 64 -21.91 -17.71 0.32
C LEU A 64 -22.80 -17.36 1.52
N PRO A 65 -23.95 -18.05 1.70
CA PRO A 65 -24.84 -17.82 2.85
C PRO A 65 -24.16 -18.00 4.21
N VAL A 66 -23.15 -18.85 4.30
CA VAL A 66 -22.39 -19.10 5.53
C VAL A 66 -21.53 -17.89 5.96
N ALA A 67 -21.21 -16.98 5.02
CA ALA A 67 -20.41 -15.80 5.33
C ALA A 67 -21.23 -14.70 6.01
N ALA A 68 -22.54 -14.61 5.76
CA ALA A 68 -23.45 -13.64 6.37
C ALA A 68 -24.03 -14.16 7.69
N ALA A 69 -24.27 -13.26 8.64
CA ALA A 69 -24.82 -13.59 9.96
C ALA A 69 -26.29 -14.04 9.90
N ASP A 70 -27.05 -13.50 8.93
CA ASP A 70 -28.45 -13.86 8.70
C ASP A 70 -28.65 -15.18 7.94
N GLY A 71 -27.54 -15.81 7.50
CA GLY A 71 -27.56 -17.05 6.71
C GLY A 71 -28.09 -16.90 5.29
N ARG A 72 -28.18 -15.66 4.76
CA ARG A 72 -28.57 -15.37 3.38
C ARG A 72 -27.36 -15.01 2.53
N SER A 73 -27.47 -15.22 1.22
CA SER A 73 -26.41 -14.78 0.31
C SER A 73 -26.36 -13.26 0.22
N THR A 74 -25.18 -12.69 0.48
CA THR A 74 -24.95 -11.24 0.30
C THR A 74 -25.02 -10.87 -1.19
N PRO A 75 -25.62 -9.73 -1.57
CA PRO A 75 -25.63 -9.27 -2.94
C PRO A 75 -24.23 -9.24 -3.56
N LEU A 76 -24.15 -9.57 -4.86
CA LEU A 76 -22.85 -9.68 -5.55
C LEU A 76 -22.05 -8.37 -5.50
N VAL A 77 -22.73 -7.22 -5.54
CA VAL A 77 -22.12 -5.89 -5.48
C VAL A 77 -21.41 -5.69 -4.15
N ASP A 78 -22.10 -5.98 -3.03
CA ASP A 78 -21.55 -5.79 -1.68
C ASP A 78 -20.48 -6.84 -1.37
N SER A 79 -20.66 -8.08 -1.86
CA SER A 79 -19.63 -9.12 -1.79
C SER A 79 -18.36 -8.75 -2.56
N LEU A 80 -18.48 -8.18 -3.77
CA LEU A 80 -17.35 -7.71 -4.58
C LEU A 80 -16.69 -6.49 -3.91
N PHE A 81 -17.49 -5.53 -3.46
CA PHE A 81 -16.99 -4.34 -2.79
C PHE A 81 -16.17 -4.71 -1.55
N THR A 82 -16.72 -5.57 -0.69
CA THR A 82 -16.02 -6.07 0.49
C THR A 82 -14.77 -6.85 0.12
N ALA A 83 -14.81 -7.72 -0.89
CA ALA A 83 -13.63 -8.44 -1.37
C ALA A 83 -12.52 -7.51 -1.86
N VAL A 84 -12.87 -6.46 -2.61
CA VAL A 84 -11.91 -5.44 -3.07
C VAL A 84 -11.36 -4.67 -1.88
N SER A 85 -12.22 -4.22 -0.95
CA SER A 85 -11.81 -3.48 0.24
C SER A 85 -10.87 -4.30 1.13
N VAL A 86 -11.15 -5.58 1.33
CA VAL A 86 -10.35 -6.53 2.11
C VAL A 86 -8.99 -6.80 1.45
N ILE A 87 -8.96 -7.15 0.16
CA ILE A 87 -7.72 -7.52 -0.55
C ILE A 87 -6.86 -6.29 -0.86
N CYS A 88 -7.48 -5.13 -1.16
CA CYS A 88 -6.78 -3.87 -1.32
C CYS A 88 -6.45 -3.21 0.02
N VAL A 89 -6.94 -3.78 1.14
CA VAL A 89 -6.69 -3.28 2.50
C VAL A 89 -7.15 -1.82 2.62
N THR A 90 -8.39 -1.56 2.22
CA THR A 90 -8.95 -0.19 2.14
C THR A 90 -9.69 0.20 3.41
N GLY A 91 -10.61 -0.64 3.88
CA GLY A 91 -11.43 -0.35 5.05
C GLY A 91 -12.81 0.26 4.75
N LEU A 92 -13.10 0.66 3.51
CA LEU A 92 -14.44 1.09 3.13
C LEU A 92 -15.43 -0.09 3.13
N ALA A 93 -16.65 0.16 3.57
CA ALA A 93 -17.71 -0.84 3.69
C ALA A 93 -19.05 -0.32 3.14
N THR A 94 -19.79 -1.19 2.48
CA THR A 94 -21.18 -0.94 2.03
C THR A 94 -22.20 -1.61 2.93
N VAL A 95 -21.75 -2.42 3.87
CA VAL A 95 -22.56 -3.11 4.88
C VAL A 95 -21.90 -2.92 6.24
N ASP A 96 -22.69 -3.00 7.31
CA ASP A 96 -22.12 -2.92 8.66
C ASP A 96 -21.16 -4.10 8.91
N MET A 97 -19.89 -3.78 9.10
CA MET A 97 -18.83 -4.79 9.25
C MET A 97 -18.94 -5.59 10.55
N ALA A 98 -19.57 -5.04 11.59
CA ALA A 98 -19.71 -5.69 12.88
C ALA A 98 -20.87 -6.70 12.90
N THR A 99 -21.99 -6.39 12.25
CA THR A 99 -23.24 -7.12 12.39
C THR A 99 -23.62 -7.98 11.17
N HIS A 100 -23.17 -7.59 9.97
CA HIS A 100 -23.54 -8.28 8.73
C HIS A 100 -22.83 -9.62 8.56
N TRP A 101 -21.56 -9.73 8.98
CA TRP A 101 -20.75 -10.92 8.75
C TRP A 101 -20.85 -11.92 9.89
N SER A 102 -20.94 -13.21 9.57
CA SER A 102 -20.84 -14.31 10.54
C SER A 102 -19.42 -14.41 11.10
N VAL A 103 -19.20 -15.25 12.13
CA VAL A 103 -17.86 -15.56 12.62
C VAL A 103 -16.96 -16.09 11.50
N PHE A 104 -17.48 -16.90 10.59
CA PHE A 104 -16.76 -17.34 9.39
C PHE A 104 -16.40 -16.15 8.49
N GLY A 105 -17.35 -15.23 8.25
CA GLY A 105 -17.11 -14.00 7.49
C GLY A 105 -15.99 -13.16 8.09
N HIS A 106 -15.98 -12.94 9.40
CA HIS A 106 -14.90 -12.21 10.09
C HIS A 106 -13.54 -12.89 9.96
N VAL A 107 -13.47 -14.23 10.06
CA VAL A 107 -12.23 -14.96 9.82
C VAL A 107 -11.75 -14.79 8.37
N VAL A 108 -12.66 -14.83 7.40
CA VAL A 108 -12.32 -14.60 5.99
C VAL A 108 -11.82 -13.19 5.76
N ILE A 109 -12.45 -12.17 6.37
CA ILE A 109 -11.99 -10.77 6.33
C ILE A 109 -10.57 -10.66 6.90
N PHE A 110 -10.33 -11.20 8.09
CA PHE A 110 -9.03 -11.19 8.75
C PHE A 110 -7.94 -11.82 7.87
N VAL A 111 -8.19 -13.01 7.34
CA VAL A 111 -7.25 -13.73 6.46
C VAL A 111 -7.03 -12.98 5.16
N GLY A 112 -8.08 -12.43 4.57
CA GLY A 112 -8.01 -11.66 3.32
C GLY A 112 -7.17 -10.39 3.47
N VAL A 113 -7.37 -9.65 4.55
CA VAL A 113 -6.57 -8.44 4.87
C VAL A 113 -5.10 -8.79 5.07
N GLN A 114 -4.77 -9.89 5.77
CA GLN A 114 -3.39 -10.35 5.93
C GLN A 114 -2.75 -10.73 4.58
N ILE A 115 -3.47 -11.45 3.73
CA ILE A 115 -2.98 -11.81 2.39
C ILE A 115 -2.76 -10.55 1.54
N GLY A 116 -3.70 -9.59 1.56
CA GLY A 116 -3.60 -8.31 0.85
C GLY A 116 -2.40 -7.49 1.29
N ALA A 117 -2.22 -7.31 2.58
CA ALA A 117 -1.12 -6.54 3.16
C ALA A 117 0.25 -7.17 2.84
N ILE A 118 0.44 -8.46 3.09
CA ILE A 118 1.69 -9.19 2.80
C ILE A 118 1.95 -9.20 1.30
N GLY A 119 0.91 -9.38 0.48
CA GLY A 119 1.00 -9.36 -0.98
C GLY A 119 1.57 -8.04 -1.51
N VAL A 120 1.08 -6.91 -1.02
CA VAL A 120 1.57 -5.57 -1.42
C VAL A 120 2.99 -5.32 -0.95
N LEU A 121 3.32 -5.63 0.31
CA LEU A 121 4.67 -5.47 0.85
C LEU A 121 5.70 -6.29 0.05
N THR A 122 5.34 -7.51 -0.29
CA THR A 122 6.20 -8.41 -1.08
C THR A 122 6.33 -7.92 -2.52
N LEU A 123 5.23 -7.53 -3.15
CA LEU A 123 5.22 -7.00 -4.51
C LEU A 123 6.09 -5.75 -4.61
N ALA A 124 5.92 -4.78 -3.73
CA ALA A 124 6.72 -3.57 -3.71
C ALA A 124 8.22 -3.86 -3.52
N SER A 125 8.56 -4.84 -2.67
CA SER A 125 9.94 -5.27 -2.44
C SER A 125 10.56 -5.95 -3.67
N ILE A 126 9.81 -6.83 -4.35
CA ILE A 126 10.24 -7.47 -5.61
C ILE A 126 10.44 -6.40 -6.69
N MET A 127 9.52 -5.44 -6.78
CA MET A 127 9.58 -4.34 -7.74
C MET A 127 10.82 -3.47 -7.51
N GLY A 128 11.12 -3.12 -6.26
CA GLY A 128 12.36 -2.43 -5.90
C GLY A 128 13.61 -3.17 -6.36
N LEU A 129 13.64 -4.49 -6.22
CA LEU A 129 14.73 -5.35 -6.70
C LEU A 129 14.86 -5.34 -8.23
N VAL A 130 13.75 -5.38 -8.97
CA VAL A 130 13.74 -5.36 -10.44
C VAL A 130 14.26 -4.02 -10.96
N VAL A 131 13.80 -2.91 -10.39
CA VAL A 131 14.27 -1.55 -10.74
C VAL A 131 15.75 -1.40 -10.44
N SER A 132 16.22 -1.82 -9.27
CA SER A 132 17.63 -1.72 -8.88
C SER A 132 18.57 -2.54 -9.78
N ARG A 133 18.11 -3.65 -10.36
CA ARG A 133 18.90 -4.47 -11.29
C ARG A 133 19.10 -3.84 -12.67
N LYS A 134 18.19 -2.97 -13.12
CA LYS A 134 18.31 -2.24 -14.40
C LYS A 134 19.24 -1.04 -14.33
N LEU A 135 19.53 -0.55 -13.12
CA LEU A 135 20.48 0.53 -12.91
C LEU A 135 21.93 0.00 -13.04
N GLY A 136 22.82 0.79 -13.65
CA GLY A 136 24.23 0.39 -13.83
C GLY A 136 24.96 0.07 -12.51
N LEU A 137 26.13 -0.58 -12.56
CA LEU A 137 26.85 -1.10 -11.39
C LEU A 137 27.01 -0.09 -10.23
N ARG A 138 27.23 1.18 -10.55
CA ARG A 138 27.37 2.27 -9.58
C ARG A 138 26.05 2.65 -8.91
N ALA A 139 24.97 2.65 -9.67
CA ALA A 139 23.61 2.85 -9.15
C ALA A 139 23.10 1.59 -8.43
N ARG A 140 23.53 0.38 -8.83
CA ARG A 140 23.25 -0.88 -8.12
C ARG A 140 23.86 -0.92 -6.73
N LEU A 141 25.08 -0.41 -6.56
CA LEU A 141 25.74 -0.33 -5.25
C LEU A 141 25.04 0.70 -4.32
N MET A 142 24.55 1.82 -4.88
CA MET A 142 23.78 2.80 -4.12
C MET A 142 22.36 2.32 -3.80
N ALA A 143 21.65 1.68 -4.75
CA ALA A 143 20.33 1.14 -4.54
C ALA A 143 20.35 -0.15 -3.68
N ALA A 144 21.41 -0.93 -3.71
CA ALA A 144 21.57 -2.11 -2.84
C ALA A 144 21.74 -1.71 -1.36
N SER A 145 22.26 -0.52 -1.07
CA SER A 145 22.27 0.01 0.30
C SER A 145 20.90 0.45 0.77
N ASP A 146 20.01 0.81 -0.17
CA ASP A 146 18.71 1.42 0.14
C ASP A 146 17.52 0.45 0.03
N SER A 147 17.62 -0.61 -0.79
CA SER A 147 16.45 -1.45 -1.12
C SER A 147 16.56 -2.93 -0.76
N ASN A 148 17.71 -3.41 -0.23
CA ASN A 148 17.85 -4.82 0.15
C ASN A 148 18.65 -5.04 1.42
N PRO A 149 18.00 -4.99 2.57
CA PRO A 149 18.62 -5.24 3.87
C PRO A 149 19.12 -6.67 4.07
N LEU A 150 18.68 -7.64 3.27
CA LEU A 150 19.05 -9.06 3.40
C LEU A 150 20.36 -9.42 2.66
N ARG A 151 21.00 -8.49 1.93
CA ARG A 151 22.18 -8.77 1.11
C ARG A 151 23.52 -8.39 1.74
N VAL A 152 23.72 -8.65 3.02
CA VAL A 152 25.03 -8.35 3.65
C VAL A 152 26.08 -9.47 3.44
N HIS A 153 25.71 -10.61 2.85
CA HIS A 153 26.61 -11.80 2.79
C HIS A 153 26.62 -12.55 1.45
N ALA A 154 26.37 -11.91 0.31
CA ALA A 154 26.52 -12.59 -0.97
C ALA A 154 27.71 -11.99 -1.76
N GLY A 155 28.73 -12.79 -2.00
CA GLY A 155 29.84 -12.50 -2.91
C GLY A 155 29.39 -12.15 -4.34
N PRO A 156 30.29 -11.94 -5.31
CA PRO A 156 29.96 -11.45 -6.64
C PRO A 156 28.92 -12.36 -7.31
N VAL A 157 27.76 -11.77 -7.62
CA VAL A 157 26.63 -12.48 -8.24
C VAL A 157 26.87 -12.56 -9.75
N PRO A 158 26.84 -13.76 -10.37
CA PRO A 158 26.95 -13.91 -11.81
C PRO A 158 25.84 -13.16 -12.54
N GLU A 159 26.18 -12.47 -13.62
CA GLU A 159 25.24 -11.82 -14.53
C GLU A 159 24.29 -12.87 -15.12
N GLY A 160 23.00 -12.73 -14.92
CA GLY A 160 21.98 -13.53 -15.60
C GLY A 160 21.03 -14.35 -14.74
N GLN A 161 21.09 -14.31 -13.40
CA GLN A 161 20.11 -15.03 -12.59
C GLN A 161 18.80 -14.23 -12.44
N ALA A 162 17.73 -14.78 -13.01
CA ALA A 162 16.36 -14.45 -12.63
C ALA A 162 16.22 -14.55 -11.10
N VAL A 163 15.36 -13.71 -10.50
CA VAL A 163 15.02 -13.81 -9.08
C VAL A 163 14.66 -15.27 -8.82
N ARG A 164 15.47 -15.98 -8.05
CA ARG A 164 15.14 -17.37 -7.71
C ARG A 164 13.89 -17.33 -6.84
N LEU A 165 12.91 -18.16 -7.14
CA LEU A 165 11.69 -18.31 -6.34
C LEU A 165 11.99 -18.48 -4.84
N GLY A 166 13.13 -19.09 -4.48
CA GLY A 166 13.58 -19.20 -3.11
C GLY A 166 13.97 -17.87 -2.42
N GLU A 167 14.50 -16.88 -3.17
CA GLU A 167 14.80 -15.56 -2.61
C GLU A 167 13.50 -14.77 -2.32
N VAL A 168 12.49 -14.92 -3.18
CA VAL A 168 11.18 -14.33 -2.99
C VAL A 168 10.45 -14.96 -1.80
N GLY A 169 10.52 -16.30 -1.68
CA GLY A 169 9.94 -17.03 -0.54
C GLY A 169 10.56 -16.62 0.79
N GLY A 170 11.88 -16.46 0.85
CA GLY A 170 12.56 -15.97 2.05
C GLY A 170 12.17 -14.55 2.44
N LEU A 171 12.03 -13.64 1.47
CA LEU A 171 11.55 -12.28 1.70
C LEU A 171 10.11 -12.29 2.21
N LEU A 172 9.23 -13.04 1.55
CA LEU A 172 7.83 -13.20 1.95
C LEU A 172 7.71 -13.71 3.39
N ALA A 173 8.45 -14.76 3.74
CA ALA A 173 8.45 -15.31 5.09
C ALA A 173 8.95 -14.28 6.13
N THR A 174 10.00 -13.51 5.81
CA THR A 174 10.53 -12.48 6.71
C THR A 174 9.53 -11.35 6.93
N VAL A 175 8.87 -10.89 5.87
CA VAL A 175 7.82 -9.86 5.94
C VAL A 175 6.64 -10.37 6.75
N ALA A 176 6.15 -11.58 6.48
CA ALA A 176 5.02 -12.17 7.17
C ALA A 176 5.32 -12.40 8.67
N LEU A 177 6.49 -12.94 9.00
CA LEU A 177 6.89 -13.18 10.39
C LEU A 177 7.06 -11.87 11.17
N SER A 178 7.72 -10.86 10.60
CA SER A 178 7.88 -9.56 11.27
C SER A 178 6.53 -8.86 11.47
N SER A 179 5.63 -8.94 10.49
CA SER A 179 4.27 -8.43 10.59
C SER A 179 3.50 -9.13 11.72
N ALA A 180 3.54 -10.48 11.77
CA ALA A 180 2.88 -11.26 12.80
C ALA A 180 3.42 -10.94 14.21
N VAL A 181 4.76 -10.78 14.37
CA VAL A 181 5.37 -10.42 15.65
C VAL A 181 4.92 -9.04 16.12
N ILE A 182 4.92 -8.03 15.24
CA ILE A 182 4.47 -6.67 15.60
C ILE A 182 3.00 -6.69 16.00
N GLN A 183 2.16 -7.35 15.23
CA GLN A 183 0.73 -7.48 15.54
C GLN A 183 0.51 -8.22 16.87
N ALA A 184 1.21 -9.31 17.13
CA ALA A 184 1.11 -10.04 18.39
C ALA A 184 1.50 -9.17 19.60
N VAL A 185 2.56 -8.38 19.48
CA VAL A 185 2.98 -7.44 20.56
C VAL A 185 1.90 -6.40 20.80
N ILE A 186 1.36 -5.78 19.76
CA ILE A 186 0.29 -4.77 19.90
C ILE A 186 -0.96 -5.43 20.50
N ALA A 187 -1.36 -6.61 20.05
CA ALA A 187 -2.52 -7.33 20.58
C ALA A 187 -2.39 -7.59 22.08
N VAL A 188 -1.23 -8.08 22.54
CA VAL A 188 -0.96 -8.32 23.98
C VAL A 188 -1.05 -7.03 24.79
N LEU A 189 -0.63 -5.89 24.22
CA LEU A 189 -0.70 -4.58 24.90
C LEU A 189 -2.11 -3.97 24.86
N LEU A 190 -2.96 -4.30 23.89
CA LEU A 190 -4.36 -3.89 23.80
C LEU A 190 -5.26 -4.67 24.76
N LEU A 191 -4.98 -5.98 24.97
CA LEU A 191 -5.80 -6.90 25.72
C LEU A 191 -6.21 -6.40 27.13
N PRO A 192 -5.28 -5.83 27.97
CA PRO A 192 -5.65 -5.38 29.31
C PRO A 192 -6.77 -4.33 29.32
N ARG A 193 -6.80 -3.46 28.32
CA ARG A 193 -7.84 -2.42 28.24
C ARG A 193 -9.20 -3.02 27.94
N LEU A 194 -9.31 -3.94 26.99
CA LEU A 194 -10.55 -4.60 26.62
C LEU A 194 -11.14 -5.41 27.80
N VAL A 195 -10.27 -6.06 28.58
CA VAL A 195 -10.68 -6.77 29.79
C VAL A 195 -11.19 -5.82 30.88
N ILE A 196 -10.52 -4.65 31.07
CA ILE A 196 -10.95 -3.61 32.02
C ILE A 196 -12.31 -3.03 31.64
N ASP A 197 -12.61 -2.90 30.32
CA ASP A 197 -13.90 -2.45 29.83
C ASP A 197 -15.01 -3.51 29.98
N GLY A 198 -14.71 -4.68 30.55
CA GLY A 198 -15.69 -5.73 30.90
C GLY A 198 -15.96 -6.72 29.76
N ILE A 199 -15.20 -6.69 28.67
CA ILE A 199 -15.31 -7.66 27.58
C ILE A 199 -14.84 -9.04 28.08
N PRO A 200 -15.59 -10.14 27.87
CA PRO A 200 -15.17 -11.47 28.26
C PRO A 200 -13.79 -11.83 27.68
N ILE A 201 -12.93 -12.49 28.47
CA ILE A 201 -11.53 -12.73 28.10
C ILE A 201 -11.36 -13.41 26.72
N GLY A 202 -12.28 -14.30 26.34
CA GLY A 202 -12.25 -14.98 25.04
C GLY A 202 -12.49 -14.03 23.87
N GLU A 203 -13.47 -13.13 24.00
CA GLU A 203 -13.77 -12.08 23.01
C GLU A 203 -12.67 -11.02 23.02
N ALA A 204 -12.23 -10.55 24.19
CA ALA A 204 -11.14 -9.58 24.32
C ALA A 204 -9.85 -10.03 23.64
N VAL A 205 -9.51 -11.32 23.69
CA VAL A 205 -8.36 -11.87 22.96
C VAL A 205 -8.59 -11.78 21.46
N LEU A 206 -9.74 -12.20 20.94
CA LEU A 206 -10.04 -12.14 19.51
C LEU A 206 -10.04 -10.69 19.00
N ASP A 207 -10.69 -9.79 19.72
CA ASP A 207 -10.77 -8.36 19.38
C ASP A 207 -9.41 -7.70 19.42
N SER A 208 -8.56 -8.01 20.42
CA SER A 208 -7.21 -7.45 20.50
C SER A 208 -6.35 -7.83 19.29
N PHE A 209 -6.45 -9.08 18.82
CA PHE A 209 -5.80 -9.54 17.60
C PHE A 209 -6.40 -8.89 16.36
N TYR A 210 -7.72 -8.73 16.31
CA TYR A 210 -8.41 -8.10 15.19
C TYR A 210 -8.00 -6.62 15.07
N TYR A 211 -8.12 -5.83 16.14
CA TYR A 211 -7.70 -4.43 16.16
C TYR A 211 -6.22 -4.25 15.81
N SER A 212 -5.36 -5.08 16.39
CA SER A 212 -3.93 -5.03 16.11
C SER A 212 -3.63 -5.31 14.63
N ALA A 213 -4.30 -6.30 14.05
CA ALA A 213 -4.15 -6.64 12.65
C ALA A 213 -4.64 -5.51 11.74
N MET A 214 -5.85 -4.98 11.98
CA MET A 214 -6.43 -3.90 11.20
C MET A 214 -5.61 -2.61 11.30
N ALA A 215 -5.03 -2.32 12.48
CA ALA A 215 -4.14 -1.19 12.67
C ALA A 215 -2.83 -1.34 11.88
N PHE A 216 -2.12 -2.47 12.03
CA PHE A 216 -0.84 -2.67 11.35
C PHE A 216 -0.98 -2.80 9.82
N THR A 217 -2.06 -3.42 9.36
CA THR A 217 -2.33 -3.54 7.92
C THR A 217 -2.85 -2.25 7.31
N ASN A 218 -3.19 -1.26 8.13
CA ASN A 218 -3.78 0.01 7.69
C ASN A 218 -5.14 -0.19 6.99
N THR A 219 -6.00 -1.06 7.55
CA THR A 219 -7.32 -1.35 6.97
C THR A 219 -8.44 -0.57 7.65
N GLY A 220 -8.41 -0.45 8.98
CA GLY A 220 -9.38 0.36 9.71
C GLY A 220 -10.72 -0.30 10.01
N PHE A 221 -10.95 -1.56 9.66
CA PHE A 221 -12.18 -2.27 10.06
C PHE A 221 -12.24 -2.44 11.58
N SER A 222 -13.44 -2.24 12.14
CA SER A 222 -13.73 -2.44 13.56
C SER A 222 -14.70 -3.60 13.74
N PRO A 223 -14.58 -4.41 14.80
CA PRO A 223 -15.60 -5.37 15.19
C PRO A 223 -16.81 -4.69 15.85
N ASN A 224 -16.71 -3.40 16.21
CA ASN A 224 -17.80 -2.62 16.80
C ASN A 224 -18.52 -1.81 15.72
N ALA A 225 -19.86 -1.78 15.78
CA ALA A 225 -20.70 -0.99 14.86
C ALA A 225 -20.41 0.53 14.97
N GLU A 226 -20.10 1.01 16.17
CA GLU A 226 -19.73 2.42 16.43
C GLU A 226 -18.23 2.71 16.19
N GLY A 227 -17.51 1.82 15.51
CA GLY A 227 -16.08 1.98 15.25
C GLY A 227 -15.23 2.08 16.51
N LEU A 228 -14.44 3.14 16.66
CA LEU A 228 -13.65 3.42 17.87
C LEU A 228 -14.26 4.50 18.77
N ALA A 229 -15.48 4.98 18.51
CA ALA A 229 -16.14 5.97 19.35
C ALA A 229 -16.24 5.58 20.85
N PRO A 230 -16.52 4.30 21.20
CA PRO A 230 -16.52 3.86 22.61
C PRO A 230 -15.16 4.02 23.31
N PHE A 231 -14.07 4.01 22.54
CA PHE A 231 -12.69 4.14 23.04
C PHE A 231 -12.15 5.57 22.94
N ALA A 232 -12.97 6.59 22.63
CA ALA A 232 -12.53 7.97 22.42
C ALA A 232 -11.71 8.54 23.59
N HIS A 233 -11.94 8.09 24.82
CA HIS A 233 -11.20 8.48 26.02
C HIS A 233 -10.17 7.44 26.50
N ALA A 234 -10.01 6.32 25.78
CA ALA A 234 -9.05 5.28 26.11
C ALA A 234 -7.68 5.56 25.45
N TYR A 235 -6.98 6.60 25.92
CA TYR A 235 -5.73 7.10 25.32
C TYR A 235 -4.65 6.04 25.16
N TRP A 236 -4.55 5.10 26.08
CA TRP A 236 -3.64 3.96 25.96
C TRP A 236 -3.96 3.10 24.73
N PHE A 237 -5.24 2.71 24.59
CA PHE A 237 -5.71 1.91 23.48
C PHE A 237 -5.49 2.63 22.13
N LEU A 238 -5.92 3.89 22.03
CA LEU A 238 -5.75 4.69 20.83
C LEU A 238 -4.28 4.93 20.48
N THR A 239 -3.40 5.10 21.46
CA THR A 239 -1.96 5.23 21.22
C THR A 239 -1.37 3.97 20.60
N LEU A 240 -1.78 2.79 21.06
CA LEU A 240 -1.33 1.52 20.48
C LEU A 240 -1.84 1.32 19.04
N ILE A 241 -3.09 1.71 18.78
CA ILE A 241 -3.63 1.73 17.40
C ILE A 241 -2.81 2.70 16.52
N MET A 242 -2.53 3.93 16.99
CA MET A 242 -1.69 4.89 16.26
C MET A 242 -0.30 4.33 15.96
N ILE A 243 0.33 3.66 16.92
CA ILE A 243 1.64 3.01 16.71
C ILE A 243 1.53 1.91 15.66
N GLY A 244 0.49 1.09 15.71
CA GLY A 244 0.23 0.04 14.72
C GLY A 244 0.12 0.61 13.31
N VAL A 245 -0.77 1.59 13.13
CA VAL A 245 -0.98 2.31 11.86
C VAL A 245 0.30 2.99 11.38
N PHE A 246 1.05 3.64 12.26
CA PHE A 246 2.31 4.29 11.91
C PHE A 246 3.36 3.29 11.42
N LEU A 247 3.55 2.18 12.15
CA LEU A 247 4.49 1.12 11.76
C LEU A 247 4.11 0.48 10.42
N GLY A 248 2.83 0.20 10.20
CA GLY A 248 2.33 -0.28 8.92
C GLY A 248 2.59 0.72 7.77
N SER A 249 2.37 2.01 8.02
CA SER A 249 2.46 3.08 7.03
C SER A 249 3.87 3.49 6.65
N ILE A 250 4.90 3.33 7.49
CA ILE A 250 6.29 3.71 7.14
C ILE A 250 6.98 2.70 6.20
N GLY A 251 6.48 1.47 6.14
CA GLY A 251 6.95 0.42 5.26
C GLY A 251 8.10 -0.43 5.81
N PHE A 252 8.14 -1.67 5.31
CA PHE A 252 9.08 -2.67 5.77
C PHE A 252 10.58 -2.27 5.67
N PRO A 253 11.06 -1.61 4.59
CA PRO A 253 12.46 -1.19 4.50
C PRO A 253 12.86 -0.21 5.61
N VAL A 254 11.92 0.67 6.02
CA VAL A 254 12.15 1.64 7.09
C VAL A 254 12.16 0.93 8.44
N ILE A 255 11.18 0.06 8.72
CA ILE A 255 11.14 -0.75 9.95
C ILE A 255 12.44 -1.53 10.12
N TYR A 256 12.90 -2.20 9.06
CA TYR A 256 14.13 -2.97 9.08
C TYR A 256 15.38 -2.10 9.35
N ALA A 257 15.47 -0.94 8.73
CA ALA A 257 16.59 -0.01 8.93
C ALA A 257 16.62 0.52 10.38
N LEU A 258 15.44 0.82 10.95
CA LEU A 258 15.29 1.25 12.34
C LEU A 258 15.68 0.13 13.32
N ALA A 259 15.18 -1.10 13.09
CA ALA A 259 15.51 -2.24 13.93
C ALA A 259 17.02 -2.54 13.96
N ARG A 260 17.71 -2.36 12.82
CA ARG A 260 19.15 -2.64 12.72
C ARG A 260 20.03 -1.53 13.29
N ASN A 261 19.65 -0.27 13.14
CA ASN A 261 20.45 0.89 13.56
C ASN A 261 19.57 1.97 14.21
N PRO A 262 18.90 1.71 15.34
CA PRO A 262 17.94 2.65 15.92
C PRO A 262 18.59 3.95 16.35
N TRP A 263 19.81 3.90 16.91
CA TRP A 263 20.50 5.04 17.52
C TRP A 263 21.49 5.76 16.59
N HIS A 264 21.55 5.37 15.27
CA HIS A 264 22.51 5.97 14.36
C HIS A 264 21.84 6.58 13.11
N PRO A 265 21.13 7.73 13.21
CA PRO A 265 20.43 8.35 12.10
C PRO A 265 21.35 8.71 10.89
N ARG A 266 22.64 8.94 11.17
CA ARG A 266 23.63 9.24 10.11
C ARG A 266 23.80 8.07 9.13
N ARG A 267 23.56 6.83 9.57
CA ARG A 267 23.66 5.60 8.75
C ARG A 267 22.39 5.28 7.98
N TRP A 268 21.29 6.01 8.23
CA TRP A 268 20.03 5.80 7.52
C TRP A 268 20.13 6.31 6.08
N SER A 269 19.51 5.59 5.17
CA SER A 269 19.42 5.98 3.76
C SER A 269 18.56 7.25 3.59
N VAL A 270 18.69 7.91 2.43
CA VAL A 270 17.85 9.07 2.09
C VAL A 270 16.37 8.67 2.11
N HIS A 271 16.04 7.47 1.61
CA HIS A 271 14.68 6.95 1.63
C HIS A 271 14.09 6.90 3.05
N VAL A 272 14.82 6.32 4.01
CA VAL A 272 14.38 6.23 5.41
C VAL A 272 14.16 7.62 6.02
N LYS A 273 15.12 8.53 5.81
CA LYS A 273 15.03 9.91 6.33
C LYS A 273 13.87 10.68 5.72
N LEU A 274 13.70 10.62 4.39
CA LEU A 274 12.58 11.28 3.71
C LEU A 274 11.24 10.73 4.19
N THR A 275 11.10 9.41 4.29
CA THR A 275 9.86 8.79 4.76
C THR A 275 9.51 9.26 6.17
N LEU A 276 10.44 9.18 7.12
CA LEU A 276 10.19 9.55 8.50
C LEU A 276 9.94 11.06 8.66
N VAL A 277 10.80 11.90 8.10
CA VAL A 277 10.67 13.36 8.23
C VAL A 277 9.36 13.84 7.63
N THR A 278 9.03 13.39 6.40
CA THR A 278 7.77 13.79 5.76
C THR A 278 6.56 13.25 6.51
N SER A 279 6.60 12.01 7.02
CA SER A 279 5.51 11.45 7.81
C SER A 279 5.26 12.24 9.11
N PHE A 280 6.31 12.63 9.82
CA PHE A 280 6.17 13.45 11.02
C PHE A 280 5.70 14.89 10.71
N ILE A 281 6.21 15.51 9.64
CA ILE A 281 5.73 16.83 9.22
C ILE A 281 4.22 16.78 8.92
N LEU A 282 3.76 15.80 8.15
CA LEU A 282 2.34 15.66 7.82
C LEU A 282 1.48 15.35 9.06
N LEU A 283 1.98 14.52 9.98
CA LEU A 283 1.28 14.20 11.22
C LEU A 283 1.04 15.45 12.07
N PHE A 284 2.08 16.23 12.33
CA PHE A 284 1.95 17.41 13.18
C PHE A 284 1.27 18.59 12.49
N ALA A 285 1.52 18.78 11.20
CA ALA A 285 0.83 19.81 10.42
C ALA A 285 -0.66 19.51 10.31
N GLY A 286 -1.05 18.25 10.03
CA GLY A 286 -2.44 17.83 9.99
C GLY A 286 -3.12 18.01 11.34
N ALA A 287 -2.49 17.56 12.44
CA ALA A 287 -3.03 17.75 13.78
C ALA A 287 -3.23 19.23 14.12
N LEU A 288 -2.26 20.09 13.79
CA LEU A 288 -2.37 21.52 14.00
C LEU A 288 -3.54 22.13 13.20
N LEU A 289 -3.70 21.73 11.94
CA LEU A 289 -4.80 22.19 11.11
C LEU A 289 -6.15 21.77 11.69
N PHE A 290 -6.32 20.51 12.13
CA PHE A 290 -7.56 20.05 12.76
C PHE A 290 -7.85 20.81 14.06
N ILE A 291 -6.85 21.08 14.91
CA ILE A 291 -7.05 21.91 16.12
C ILE A 291 -7.60 23.28 15.73
N VAL A 292 -7.02 23.92 14.71
CA VAL A 292 -7.43 25.30 14.33
C VAL A 292 -8.79 25.33 13.66
N LEU A 293 -9.07 24.36 12.78
CA LEU A 293 -10.29 24.36 11.97
C LEU A 293 -11.53 23.84 12.71
N GLU A 294 -11.32 22.98 13.72
CA GLU A 294 -12.39 22.36 14.51
C GLU A 294 -12.55 22.98 15.90
N PHE A 295 -11.80 24.05 16.21
CA PHE A 295 -11.79 24.66 17.55
C PHE A 295 -13.19 25.11 18.03
N ASP A 296 -13.98 25.67 17.12
CA ASP A 296 -15.31 26.19 17.41
C ASP A 296 -16.45 25.22 17.03
N ASN A 297 -16.12 24.02 16.53
CA ASN A 297 -17.13 23.03 16.11
C ASN A 297 -17.62 22.21 17.31
N PRO A 298 -18.89 22.42 17.79
CA PRO A 298 -19.39 21.75 18.98
C PRO A 298 -19.60 20.25 18.79
N ASP A 299 -19.76 19.78 17.56
CA ASP A 299 -20.00 18.37 17.24
C ASP A 299 -18.72 17.53 17.21
N THR A 300 -17.54 18.20 17.18
CA THR A 300 -16.22 17.55 17.17
C THR A 300 -15.37 17.96 18.35
N PHE A 301 -14.61 19.07 18.26
CA PHE A 301 -13.61 19.47 19.26
C PHE A 301 -14.01 20.71 20.07
N GLY A 302 -15.10 21.39 19.72
CA GLY A 302 -15.56 22.61 20.39
C GLY A 302 -15.93 22.35 21.85
N GLY A 303 -15.37 23.15 22.76
CA GLY A 303 -15.66 23.05 24.21
C GLY A 303 -14.99 21.88 24.94
N ILE A 304 -14.18 21.06 24.25
CA ILE A 304 -13.43 19.96 24.87
C ILE A 304 -12.13 20.52 25.51
N ALA A 305 -11.65 19.87 26.58
CA ALA A 305 -10.41 20.26 27.24
C ALA A 305 -9.19 20.12 26.29
N ALA A 306 -8.18 20.95 26.49
CA ALA A 306 -7.02 21.04 25.58
C ALA A 306 -6.29 19.72 25.34
N PHE A 307 -6.12 18.86 26.34
CA PHE A 307 -5.42 17.59 26.17
C PHE A 307 -6.18 16.60 25.28
N PRO A 308 -7.49 16.31 25.50
CA PRO A 308 -8.29 15.52 24.57
C PRO A 308 -8.27 16.07 23.16
N THR A 309 -8.43 17.38 22.95
CA THR A 309 -8.41 18.02 21.63
C THR A 309 -7.10 17.76 20.89
N ILE A 310 -5.96 17.98 21.54
CA ILE A 310 -4.64 17.73 20.96
C ILE A 310 -4.49 16.25 20.61
N PHE A 311 -4.89 15.35 21.51
CA PHE A 311 -4.76 13.91 21.30
C PHE A 311 -5.65 13.43 20.15
N GLN A 312 -6.93 13.83 20.12
CA GLN A 312 -7.88 13.45 19.06
C GLN A 312 -7.45 14.01 17.71
N SER A 313 -6.93 15.23 17.65
CA SER A 313 -6.41 15.83 16.42
C SER A 313 -5.17 15.07 15.90
N LEU A 314 -4.26 14.63 16.78
CA LEU A 314 -3.13 13.78 16.44
C LEU A 314 -3.62 12.40 15.93
N PHE A 315 -4.61 11.83 16.60
CA PHE A 315 -5.21 10.56 16.20
C PHE A 315 -5.83 10.68 14.82
N LEU A 316 -6.70 11.67 14.61
CA LEU A 316 -7.34 11.90 13.30
C LEU A 316 -6.30 12.12 12.20
N SER A 317 -5.30 12.98 12.43
CA SER A 317 -4.22 13.23 11.47
C SER A 317 -3.42 11.95 11.14
N GLN A 318 -3.24 11.03 12.09
CA GLN A 318 -2.59 9.74 11.80
C GLN A 318 -3.50 8.83 10.98
N MET A 319 -4.80 8.82 11.29
CA MET A 319 -5.78 7.93 10.64
C MET A 319 -6.06 8.35 9.17
N THR A 320 -6.02 9.65 8.87
CA THR A 320 -6.19 10.14 7.47
C THR A 320 -5.17 9.55 6.51
N ARG A 321 -3.97 9.17 6.97
CA ARG A 321 -2.93 8.58 6.13
C ARG A 321 -3.03 7.06 6.08
N SER A 322 -4.17 6.59 5.57
CA SER A 322 -4.47 5.18 5.36
C SER A 322 -4.62 4.39 6.67
N GLY A 323 -5.14 5.00 7.74
CA GLY A 323 -5.42 4.30 9.01
C GLY A 323 -6.83 3.76 9.11
N GLY A 324 -7.79 4.48 8.55
CA GLY A 324 -9.20 4.09 8.39
C GLY A 324 -10.03 4.11 9.67
N PHE A 325 -9.45 4.32 10.84
CA PHE A 325 -10.19 4.41 12.09
C PHE A 325 -10.63 5.85 12.39
N SER A 326 -11.81 5.98 13.01
CA SER A 326 -12.26 7.25 13.57
C SER A 326 -12.83 7.07 14.97
N THR A 327 -12.66 8.08 15.81
CA THR A 327 -13.28 8.21 17.14
C THR A 327 -14.44 9.22 17.16
N ILE A 328 -14.62 9.92 16.05
CA ILE A 328 -15.68 10.91 15.81
C ILE A 328 -16.40 10.56 14.51
N ASP A 329 -17.60 11.06 14.32
CA ASP A 329 -18.24 10.97 13.02
C ASP A 329 -17.54 11.93 12.04
N ILE A 330 -17.09 11.40 10.92
CA ILE A 330 -16.38 12.19 9.90
C ILE A 330 -17.32 13.18 9.20
N SER A 331 -18.64 12.88 9.16
CA SER A 331 -19.64 13.78 8.57
C SER A 331 -19.83 15.08 9.38
N ASP A 332 -19.46 15.07 10.67
CA ASP A 332 -19.54 16.23 11.56
C ASP A 332 -18.39 17.21 11.39
N LEU A 333 -17.37 16.86 10.59
CA LEU A 333 -16.24 17.75 10.31
C LEU A 333 -16.65 18.93 9.44
N ASN A 334 -16.11 20.11 9.74
CA ASN A 334 -16.24 21.28 8.86
C ASN A 334 -15.73 20.98 7.44
N GLY A 335 -16.31 21.59 6.41
CA GLY A 335 -15.89 21.39 5.01
C GLY A 335 -14.41 21.71 4.77
N SER A 336 -13.82 22.66 5.52
CA SER A 336 -12.38 22.93 5.49
C SER A 336 -11.55 21.77 6.04
N SER A 337 -12.04 21.10 7.08
CA SER A 337 -11.38 19.91 7.67
C SER A 337 -11.54 18.68 6.79
N LEU A 338 -12.68 18.52 6.11
CA LEU A 338 -12.87 17.50 5.08
C LEU A 338 -11.84 17.67 3.95
N LEU A 339 -11.64 18.90 3.46
CA LEU A 339 -10.63 19.19 2.44
C LEU A 339 -9.20 18.88 2.92
N VAL A 340 -8.86 19.23 4.16
CA VAL A 340 -7.55 18.87 4.77
C VAL A 340 -7.41 17.35 4.86
N THR A 341 -8.47 16.66 5.25
CA THR A 341 -8.51 15.19 5.29
C THR A 341 -8.25 14.59 3.91
N ASP A 342 -8.91 15.11 2.86
CA ASP A 342 -8.71 14.72 1.47
C ASP A 342 -7.24 14.88 1.03
N MET A 343 -6.64 16.02 1.33
CA MET A 343 -5.23 16.27 1.01
C MET A 343 -4.30 15.29 1.72
N LEU A 344 -4.55 15.00 3.00
CA LEU A 344 -3.75 14.06 3.79
C LEU A 344 -3.97 12.61 3.34
N MET A 345 -5.21 12.21 3.01
CA MET A 345 -5.53 10.88 2.46
C MET A 345 -4.88 10.65 1.11
N PHE A 346 -4.92 11.63 0.21
CA PHE A 346 -4.29 11.53 -1.11
C PHE A 346 -2.78 11.26 -1.01
N ILE A 347 -2.14 11.76 0.06
CA ILE A 347 -0.76 11.50 0.41
C ILE A 347 -0.73 10.35 1.42
N GLY A 348 -0.73 9.13 0.92
CA GLY A 348 -0.71 7.92 1.77
C GLY A 348 0.58 7.73 2.57
N GLY A 349 0.99 6.49 2.76
CA GLY A 349 2.19 6.17 3.54
C GLY A 349 3.50 6.11 2.75
N GLY A 350 4.51 5.49 3.36
CA GLY A 350 5.82 5.25 2.77
C GLY A 350 5.80 4.22 1.63
N SER A 351 6.87 4.18 0.86
CA SER A 351 7.05 3.16 -0.17
C SER A 351 7.26 1.79 0.46
N ALA A 352 6.72 0.75 -0.18
CA ALA A 352 6.70 -0.62 0.35
C ALA A 352 6.07 -0.71 1.75
N SER A 353 4.96 0.01 1.95
CA SER A 353 4.13 -0.02 3.16
C SER A 353 2.77 -0.68 2.88
N THR A 354 2.02 -0.95 3.94
CA THR A 354 0.62 -1.39 3.86
C THR A 354 -0.32 -0.29 3.42
N ALA A 355 0.03 0.99 3.61
CA ALA A 355 -0.74 2.14 3.18
C ALA A 355 -0.80 2.27 1.65
N GLY A 356 -1.93 2.74 1.12
CA GLY A 356 -2.12 3.03 -0.30
C GLY A 356 -1.75 4.45 -0.73
N GLY A 357 -2.41 4.97 -1.74
CA GLY A 357 -2.26 6.35 -2.20
C GLY A 357 -0.88 6.70 -2.78
N ILE A 358 -0.68 8.00 -2.99
CA ILE A 358 0.62 8.55 -3.41
C ILE A 358 1.58 8.52 -2.23
N LYS A 359 2.81 8.09 -2.46
CA LYS A 359 3.77 7.87 -1.38
C LYS A 359 4.34 9.19 -0.83
N VAL A 360 4.57 9.25 0.49
CA VAL A 360 5.17 10.43 1.14
C VAL A 360 6.52 10.80 0.52
N THR A 361 7.28 9.82 0.01
CA THR A 361 8.54 10.07 -0.71
C THR A 361 8.32 10.75 -2.06
N THR A 362 7.21 10.45 -2.75
CA THR A 362 6.80 11.13 -3.99
C THR A 362 6.52 12.60 -3.73
N LEU A 363 5.73 12.91 -2.69
CA LEU A 363 5.48 14.28 -2.26
C LEU A 363 6.79 15.00 -1.90
N ALA A 364 7.64 14.37 -1.08
CA ALA A 364 8.92 14.95 -0.67
C ALA A 364 9.81 15.31 -1.88
N VAL A 365 9.87 14.44 -2.89
CA VAL A 365 10.64 14.70 -4.12
C VAL A 365 10.07 15.89 -4.90
N LEU A 366 8.74 16.02 -5.00
CA LEU A 366 8.11 17.16 -5.67
C LEU A 366 8.41 18.48 -4.95
N PHE A 367 8.28 18.51 -3.61
CA PHE A 367 8.64 19.69 -2.83
C PHE A 367 10.13 20.03 -2.93
N LEU A 368 11.02 19.05 -2.87
CA LEU A 368 12.46 19.27 -3.04
C LEU A 368 12.79 19.82 -4.44
N ALA A 369 12.09 19.36 -5.47
CA ALA A 369 12.24 19.89 -6.82
C ALA A 369 11.79 21.36 -6.90
N ALA A 370 10.60 21.67 -6.36
CA ALA A 370 10.09 23.04 -6.31
C ALA A 370 11.02 23.96 -5.52
N PHE A 371 11.56 23.52 -4.38
CA PHE A 371 12.54 24.29 -3.61
C PHE A 371 13.87 24.48 -4.36
N ALA A 372 14.35 23.45 -5.05
CA ALA A 372 15.59 23.56 -5.84
C ALA A 372 15.42 24.57 -6.97
N GLU A 373 14.30 24.54 -7.67
CA GLU A 373 13.96 25.51 -8.74
C GLU A 373 13.83 26.92 -8.19
N ALA A 374 13.09 27.12 -7.08
CA ALA A 374 12.93 28.43 -6.44
C ALA A 374 14.27 29.05 -5.98
N ARG A 375 15.28 28.22 -5.70
CA ARG A 375 16.63 28.66 -5.33
C ARG A 375 17.61 28.73 -6.50
N GLY A 376 17.17 28.43 -7.72
CA GLY A 376 18.04 28.40 -8.91
C GLY A 376 19.06 27.24 -8.88
N ASN A 377 18.86 26.22 -8.06
CA ASN A 377 19.76 25.09 -7.99
C ASN A 377 19.53 24.12 -9.16
N ARG A 378 20.61 23.70 -9.84
CA ARG A 378 20.54 22.73 -10.94
C ARG A 378 20.27 21.29 -10.52
N SER A 379 20.33 20.98 -9.22
CA SER A 379 20.16 19.62 -8.69
C SER A 379 19.30 19.61 -7.45
N MET A 380 18.44 18.60 -7.35
CA MET A 380 17.69 18.30 -6.12
C MET A 380 18.61 17.58 -5.13
N GLU A 381 18.70 18.06 -3.92
CA GLU A 381 19.53 17.48 -2.89
C GLU A 381 18.76 17.31 -1.57
N ALA A 382 18.97 16.18 -0.90
CA ALA A 382 18.42 15.92 0.42
C ALA A 382 19.46 15.19 1.28
N PHE A 383 19.64 15.62 2.51
CA PHE A 383 20.55 15.01 3.49
C PHE A 383 21.98 14.79 2.96
N GLY A 384 22.50 15.75 2.17
CA GLY A 384 23.82 15.69 1.56
C GLY A 384 23.95 14.70 0.39
N ARG A 385 22.84 14.30 -0.22
CA ARG A 385 22.82 13.43 -1.39
C ARG A 385 21.95 14.01 -2.52
N ARG A 386 22.42 13.84 -3.74
CA ARG A 386 21.69 14.26 -4.95
C ARG A 386 20.63 13.23 -5.32
N ILE A 387 19.43 13.72 -5.62
CA ILE A 387 18.31 12.91 -6.12
C ILE A 387 18.30 13.02 -7.66
N PRO A 388 18.30 11.90 -8.40
CA PRO A 388 18.29 11.88 -9.86
C PRO A 388 16.99 12.46 -10.44
N SER A 389 17.04 13.08 -11.62
CA SER A 389 15.88 13.69 -12.28
C SER A 389 14.85 12.69 -12.82
N ASP A 390 15.23 11.44 -13.02
CA ASP A 390 14.30 10.36 -13.39
C ASP A 390 13.30 10.06 -12.28
N VAL A 391 13.71 10.18 -11.01
CA VAL A 391 12.82 10.07 -9.85
C VAL A 391 11.74 11.16 -9.86
N LEU A 392 12.10 12.40 -10.23
CA LEU A 392 11.13 13.50 -10.36
C LEU A 392 10.10 13.20 -11.44
N ARG A 393 10.54 12.79 -12.65
CA ARG A 393 9.63 12.46 -13.75
C ARG A 393 8.66 11.35 -13.37
N LEU A 394 9.14 10.33 -12.66
CA LEU A 394 8.30 9.26 -12.13
C LEU A 394 7.28 9.82 -11.12
N SER A 395 7.72 10.68 -10.19
CA SER A 395 6.86 11.30 -9.18
C SER A 395 5.73 12.12 -9.80
N VAL A 396 6.05 12.96 -10.79
CA VAL A 396 5.05 13.74 -11.55
C VAL A 396 4.05 12.82 -12.24
N SER A 397 4.52 11.76 -12.91
CA SER A 397 3.64 10.83 -13.62
C SER A 397 2.66 10.13 -12.68
N VAL A 398 3.12 9.69 -11.49
CA VAL A 398 2.27 9.01 -10.51
C VAL A 398 1.18 9.95 -9.97
N VAL A 399 1.53 11.22 -9.68
CA VAL A 399 0.57 12.22 -9.19
C VAL A 399 -0.46 12.55 -10.25
N LEU A 400 -0.06 12.79 -11.50
CA LEU A 400 -0.98 13.10 -12.60
C LEU A 400 -1.97 11.96 -12.84
N TRP A 401 -1.51 10.71 -12.86
CA TRP A 401 -2.38 9.55 -13.01
C TRP A 401 -3.34 9.40 -11.82
N GLY A 402 -2.86 9.59 -10.60
CA GLY A 402 -3.70 9.55 -9.40
C GLY A 402 -4.80 10.62 -9.44
N ALA A 403 -4.42 11.86 -9.73
CA ALA A 403 -5.38 12.97 -9.85
C ALA A 403 -6.41 12.72 -10.98
N THR A 404 -5.98 12.15 -12.12
CA THR A 404 -6.88 11.80 -13.23
C THR A 404 -7.89 10.74 -12.82
N ILE A 405 -7.47 9.68 -12.12
CA ILE A 405 -8.37 8.62 -11.63
C ILE A 405 -9.41 9.21 -10.68
N VAL A 406 -8.96 10.00 -9.70
CA VAL A 406 -9.84 10.66 -8.73
C VAL A 406 -10.84 11.58 -9.45
N ALA A 407 -10.38 12.43 -10.36
CA ALA A 407 -11.24 13.34 -11.10
C ALA A 407 -12.32 12.59 -11.92
N VAL A 408 -11.92 11.55 -12.67
CA VAL A 408 -12.86 10.78 -13.49
C VAL A 408 -13.88 10.06 -12.62
N ALA A 409 -13.44 9.39 -11.54
CA ALA A 409 -14.36 8.69 -10.64
C ALA A 409 -15.34 9.66 -9.96
N SER A 410 -14.86 10.82 -9.48
CA SER A 410 -15.72 11.85 -8.87
C SER A 410 -16.76 12.39 -9.85
N ILE A 411 -16.37 12.71 -11.10
CA ILE A 411 -17.30 13.18 -12.14
C ILE A 411 -18.40 12.14 -12.39
N LEU A 412 -18.03 10.85 -12.52
CA LEU A 412 -19.00 9.78 -12.78
C LEU A 412 -19.97 9.61 -11.62
N ILE A 413 -19.49 9.58 -10.38
CA ILE A 413 -20.34 9.42 -9.19
C ILE A 413 -21.25 10.63 -9.02
N MET A 414 -20.73 11.85 -9.09
CA MET A 414 -21.55 13.08 -9.02
C MET A 414 -22.63 13.13 -10.11
N HIS A 415 -22.30 12.67 -11.32
CA HIS A 415 -23.28 12.65 -12.41
C HIS A 415 -24.46 11.71 -12.11
N ILE A 416 -24.18 10.56 -11.47
CA ILE A 416 -25.19 9.53 -11.15
C ILE A 416 -25.98 9.94 -9.90
N THR A 417 -25.31 10.35 -8.82
CA THR A 417 -25.92 10.56 -7.50
C THR A 417 -26.48 11.96 -7.30
N LYS A 418 -25.90 12.97 -7.95
CA LYS A 418 -26.15 14.40 -7.72
C LYS A 418 -25.73 14.89 -6.32
N GLU A 419 -24.93 14.10 -5.61
CA GLU A 419 -24.38 14.47 -4.32
C GLU A 419 -23.36 15.62 -4.43
N PRO A 420 -23.17 16.41 -3.36
CA PRO A 420 -22.18 17.49 -3.31
C PRO A 420 -20.74 16.98 -3.56
N LEU A 421 -19.93 17.85 -4.17
CA LEU A 421 -18.55 17.52 -4.50
C LEU A 421 -17.74 17.09 -3.26
N GLU A 422 -17.92 17.74 -2.13
CA GLU A 422 -17.15 17.49 -0.90
C GLU A 422 -17.31 16.05 -0.41
N HIS A 423 -18.52 15.51 -0.39
CA HIS A 423 -18.77 14.13 0.04
C HIS A 423 -18.28 13.12 -1.00
N VAL A 424 -18.58 13.36 -2.29
CA VAL A 424 -18.12 12.45 -3.36
C VAL A 424 -16.60 12.43 -3.47
N LEU A 425 -15.94 13.59 -3.39
CA LEU A 425 -14.49 13.69 -3.47
C LEU A 425 -13.83 12.95 -2.30
N PHE A 426 -14.38 13.08 -1.11
CA PHE A 426 -13.93 12.39 0.09
C PHE A 426 -13.93 10.86 -0.10
N GLU A 427 -15.07 10.27 -0.51
CA GLU A 427 -15.19 8.83 -0.72
C GLU A 427 -14.26 8.34 -1.84
N VAL A 428 -14.16 9.09 -2.94
CA VAL A 428 -13.28 8.72 -4.07
C VAL A 428 -11.80 8.79 -3.69
N ILE A 429 -11.39 9.82 -2.93
CA ILE A 429 -10.00 9.93 -2.45
C ILE A 429 -9.72 8.84 -1.43
N SER A 430 -10.64 8.57 -0.51
CA SER A 430 -10.52 7.47 0.45
C SER A 430 -10.37 6.12 -0.25
N ALA A 431 -11.18 5.86 -1.28
CA ALA A 431 -11.08 4.67 -2.11
C ALA A 431 -9.74 4.57 -2.85
N PHE A 432 -9.31 5.65 -3.53
CA PHE A 432 -8.04 5.70 -4.27
C PHE A 432 -6.83 5.55 -3.35
N ALA A 433 -6.84 6.26 -2.23
CA ALA A 433 -5.76 6.20 -1.24
C ALA A 433 -5.80 4.94 -0.38
N THR A 434 -6.86 4.13 -0.51
CA THR A 434 -7.14 2.98 0.38
C THR A 434 -7.02 3.40 1.85
N SER A 435 -7.72 4.48 2.21
CA SER A 435 -7.67 5.08 3.54
C SER A 435 -8.67 4.46 4.50
N GLY A 436 -9.89 4.20 4.04
CA GLY A 436 -10.96 3.57 4.81
C GLY A 436 -11.86 4.55 5.58
N LEU A 437 -11.52 5.83 5.66
CA LEU A 437 -12.41 6.85 6.22
C LEU A 437 -13.57 7.09 5.26
N SER A 438 -14.77 7.29 5.80
CA SER A 438 -16.01 7.59 5.06
C SER A 438 -16.83 8.63 5.81
N THR A 439 -17.54 9.45 5.07
CA THR A 439 -18.59 10.33 5.59
C THR A 439 -19.94 9.61 5.75
N GLY A 440 -19.97 8.27 5.57
CA GLY A 440 -21.19 7.47 5.55
C GLY A 440 -21.80 7.28 4.17
N LEU A 441 -21.46 8.12 3.19
CA LEU A 441 -22.03 8.07 1.84
C LEU A 441 -21.83 6.72 1.12
N THR A 442 -20.72 6.02 1.36
CA THR A 442 -20.42 4.75 0.67
C THR A 442 -21.52 3.70 0.80
N ALA A 443 -22.17 3.60 1.96
CA ALA A 443 -23.23 2.62 2.21
C ALA A 443 -24.51 2.91 1.38
N ASP A 444 -24.83 4.19 1.19
CA ASP A 444 -26.04 4.66 0.53
C ASP A 444 -25.91 4.79 -0.99
N LEU A 445 -24.69 4.57 -1.54
CA LEU A 445 -24.44 4.70 -2.96
C LEU A 445 -25.21 3.65 -3.80
N PRO A 446 -25.70 4.01 -4.99
CA PRO A 446 -26.21 3.06 -5.97
C PRO A 446 -25.15 2.04 -6.38
N ASP A 447 -25.58 0.84 -6.77
CA ASP A 447 -24.69 -0.26 -7.16
C ASP A 447 -23.64 0.13 -8.22
N SER A 448 -24.04 0.95 -9.20
CA SER A 448 -23.11 1.47 -10.23
C SER A 448 -21.96 2.28 -9.63
N CYS A 449 -22.22 3.08 -8.60
CA CYS A 449 -21.21 3.88 -7.90
C CYS A 449 -20.31 3.01 -7.01
N LYS A 450 -20.87 1.97 -6.38
CA LYS A 450 -20.09 0.96 -5.63
C LYS A 450 -19.06 0.27 -6.55
N TYR A 451 -19.43 -0.07 -7.79
CA TYR A 451 -18.48 -0.61 -8.78
C TYR A 451 -17.38 0.40 -9.15
N ILE A 452 -17.72 1.68 -9.32
CA ILE A 452 -16.73 2.73 -9.63
C ILE A 452 -15.73 2.85 -8.47
N LEU A 453 -16.20 2.89 -7.22
CA LEU A 453 -15.32 2.93 -6.04
C LEU A 453 -14.47 1.66 -5.93
N ALA A 454 -15.03 0.47 -6.18
CA ALA A 454 -14.28 -0.78 -6.17
C ALA A 454 -13.12 -0.78 -7.18
N VAL A 455 -13.38 -0.31 -8.41
CA VAL A 455 -12.32 -0.13 -9.43
C VAL A 455 -11.30 0.92 -8.98
N THR A 456 -11.74 2.01 -8.36
CA THR A 456 -10.86 3.07 -7.85
C THR A 456 -9.94 2.55 -6.75
N MET A 457 -10.44 1.75 -5.78
CA MET A 457 -9.63 1.07 -4.77
C MET A 457 -8.57 0.16 -5.40
N TRP A 458 -8.98 -0.66 -6.36
CA TRP A 458 -8.07 -1.56 -7.06
C TRP A 458 -6.99 -0.80 -7.83
N MET A 459 -7.35 0.30 -8.53
CA MET A 459 -6.40 1.15 -9.25
C MET A 459 -5.46 1.89 -8.28
N GLY A 460 -5.95 2.36 -7.16
CA GLY A 460 -5.15 3.01 -6.12
C GLY A 460 -4.11 2.07 -5.51
N ARG A 461 -4.48 0.81 -5.30
CA ARG A 461 -3.60 -0.20 -4.69
C ARG A 461 -2.59 -0.78 -5.65
N VAL A 462 -3.08 -1.34 -6.74
CA VAL A 462 -2.26 -2.09 -7.70
C VAL A 462 -1.69 -1.16 -8.77
N GLY A 463 -2.46 -0.14 -9.17
CA GLY A 463 -2.11 0.77 -10.24
C GLY A 463 -0.89 1.63 -9.92
N THR A 464 -0.81 2.21 -8.74
CA THR A 464 0.32 3.07 -8.33
C THR A 464 1.65 2.32 -8.31
N VAL A 465 1.67 1.08 -7.80
CA VAL A 465 2.88 0.24 -7.76
C VAL A 465 3.26 -0.24 -9.16
N THR A 466 2.29 -0.75 -9.92
CA THR A 466 2.53 -1.29 -11.27
C THR A 466 2.91 -0.21 -12.27
N LEU A 467 2.30 0.97 -12.18
CA LEU A 467 2.64 2.14 -13.01
C LEU A 467 4.07 2.58 -12.76
N SER A 468 4.47 2.72 -11.49
CA SER A 468 5.84 3.11 -11.12
C SER A 468 6.88 2.16 -11.72
N VAL A 469 6.60 0.86 -11.71
CA VAL A 469 7.48 -0.15 -12.29
C VAL A 469 7.43 -0.17 -13.80
N ALA A 470 6.24 -0.06 -14.40
CA ALA A 470 6.10 -0.02 -15.86
C ALA A 470 6.85 1.18 -16.45
N LEU A 471 6.75 2.36 -15.82
CA LEU A 471 7.47 3.57 -16.24
C LEU A 471 8.99 3.41 -16.03
N ALA A 472 9.44 2.88 -14.90
CA ALA A 472 10.85 2.62 -14.65
C ALA A 472 11.43 1.55 -15.60
N ALA A 473 10.60 0.56 -16.02
CA ALA A 473 10.97 -0.49 -16.96
C ALA A 473 10.97 -0.03 -18.43
N SER A 474 10.19 1.01 -18.75
CA SER A 474 9.96 1.50 -20.12
C SER A 474 11.06 2.45 -20.63
N GLN A 475 12.11 2.70 -19.86
CA GLN A 475 13.23 3.53 -20.33
C GLN A 475 13.92 2.88 -21.53
N ARG A 476 13.41 3.18 -22.73
CA ARG A 476 14.07 2.82 -23.97
C ARG A 476 15.33 3.69 -24.10
N ARG A 477 16.46 3.06 -24.35
CA ARG A 477 17.71 3.75 -24.69
C ARG A 477 17.50 4.43 -26.03
N GLN A 478 17.16 5.72 -26.02
CA GLN A 478 17.11 6.49 -27.26
C GLN A 478 18.54 6.63 -27.79
N LEU A 479 18.75 6.21 -29.04
CA LEU A 479 20.05 6.28 -29.72
C LEU A 479 20.32 7.68 -30.29
N PHE A 480 19.31 8.54 -30.32
CA PHE A 480 19.42 9.94 -30.77
C PHE A 480 18.56 10.85 -29.88
N THR A 481 18.94 12.10 -29.77
CA THR A 481 18.16 13.19 -29.16
C THR A 481 17.65 14.11 -30.25
N ARG A 482 16.41 14.59 -30.13
CA ARG A 482 15.88 15.64 -30.99
C ARG A 482 16.44 17.01 -30.55
N PRO A 483 16.49 18.01 -31.44
CA PRO A 483 16.81 19.38 -31.04
C PRO A 483 15.92 19.86 -29.90
N GLU A 484 16.51 20.59 -28.95
CA GLU A 484 15.78 21.15 -27.82
C GLU A 484 15.05 22.43 -28.26
N GLU A 485 13.75 22.47 -28.01
CA GLU A 485 12.94 23.68 -28.13
C GLU A 485 12.27 23.93 -26.78
N ARG A 486 12.29 25.18 -26.31
CA ARG A 486 11.77 25.55 -24.99
C ARG A 486 10.42 26.25 -25.16
N PRO A 487 9.31 25.55 -24.86
CA PRO A 487 8.00 26.18 -24.76
C PRO A 487 8.00 27.16 -23.56
N ILE A 488 7.23 28.24 -23.71
CA ILE A 488 6.99 29.17 -22.60
C ILE A 488 6.08 28.45 -21.59
N VAL A 489 6.57 28.28 -20.38
CA VAL A 489 5.79 27.76 -19.24
C VAL A 489 5.50 28.97 -18.37
N GLY A 490 4.21 29.30 -18.21
CA GLY A 490 3.73 30.48 -17.49
C GLY A 490 3.95 30.43 -15.98
#